data_aa7962a085b23accc8dd392e11a5b0fe
#
_entry.id   aa7962a085b23accc8dd392e11a5b0fe
#
_cell.length_a   1.000
_cell.length_b   1.000
_cell.length_c   1.000
_cell.angle_alpha   90.00
_cell.angle_beta   90.00
_cell.angle_gamma   90.00
#
_symmetry.space_group_name_H-M   'P 1'
#
loop_
_entity.id
_entity.type
_entity.pdbx_description
1 polymer ?
#
loop_
_entity_poly.entity_id
_entity_poly.type
_entity_poly.pdbx_seq_one_letter_code
_entity_poly.pdbx_strand_id
1 'polypeptide(L)'
;MRLYVTPASPWVRRVRVCIDELGIGDSFEYVQTRWPHAWGTRTVEMPADFVEATPVVRIPALVAGDVTLTDSHSIIDYLDGKFGNHRLLAADGPERWKALETNALACAVLEAQIMRRAELLRSGADRSDDFIAKMRDRGLRCFAALEKQTPSFGDAFGLGQITTAVACGYDEWRYGPGWREAAPALASWYDTVTQRPSMKATEPAETPQR
;
A
#
# COMPACT_ATOMS: atom_id res chain seq x y z
N MET A 1 -13.60 11.48 -10.48
CA MET A 1 -12.62 11.78 -9.39
C MET A 1 -11.22 11.67 -9.96
N ARG A 2 -10.26 12.44 -9.43
CA ARG A 2 -8.86 12.39 -9.89
C ARG A 2 -7.99 11.73 -8.82
N LEU A 3 -7.22 10.71 -9.20
CA LEU A 3 -6.30 10.01 -8.30
C LEU A 3 -4.87 10.13 -8.81
N TYR A 4 -4.00 10.75 -8.02
CA TYR A 4 -2.57 10.84 -8.30
C TYR A 4 -1.86 9.56 -7.91
N VAL A 5 -1.14 8.95 -8.87
CA VAL A 5 -0.63 7.59 -8.76
C VAL A 5 0.81 7.45 -9.27
N THR A 6 1.47 6.39 -8.79
CA THR A 6 2.72 5.85 -9.34
C THR A 6 2.66 4.33 -9.25
N PRO A 7 2.96 3.57 -10.31
CA PRO A 7 2.83 2.11 -10.32
C PRO A 7 3.67 1.41 -9.26
N ALA A 8 4.83 1.97 -8.93
CA ALA A 8 5.76 1.42 -7.94
C ALA A 8 5.33 1.61 -6.47
N SER A 9 4.26 2.38 -6.21
CA SER A 9 3.85 2.70 -4.84
C SER A 9 2.89 1.65 -4.27
N PRO A 10 3.25 0.96 -3.17
CA PRO A 10 2.32 0.04 -2.52
C PRO A 10 1.14 0.75 -1.88
N TRP A 11 1.30 2.01 -1.46
CA TRP A 11 0.22 2.84 -0.95
C TRP A 11 -0.82 3.17 -2.03
N VAL A 12 -0.38 3.39 -3.27
CA VAL A 12 -1.27 3.53 -4.43
C VAL A 12 -1.93 2.20 -4.75
N ARG A 13 -1.16 1.10 -4.75
CA ARG A 13 -1.68 -0.23 -5.07
C ARG A 13 -2.87 -0.61 -4.19
N ARG A 14 -2.77 -0.42 -2.86
CA ARG A 14 -3.87 -0.77 -1.95
C ARG A 14 -5.16 0.02 -2.24
N VAL A 15 -5.06 1.28 -2.65
CA VAL A 15 -6.21 2.10 -3.07
C VAL A 15 -6.78 1.56 -4.38
N ARG A 16 -5.94 1.23 -5.36
CA ARG A 16 -6.39 0.67 -6.64
C ARG A 16 -7.07 -0.68 -6.47
N VAL A 17 -6.53 -1.57 -5.65
CA VAL A 17 -7.19 -2.83 -5.32
C VAL A 17 -8.58 -2.58 -4.73
N CYS A 18 -8.71 -1.64 -3.78
CA CYS A 18 -10.01 -1.28 -3.21
C CYS A 18 -10.97 -0.73 -4.27
N ILE A 19 -10.52 0.14 -5.17
CA ILE A 19 -11.32 0.68 -6.29
C ILE A 19 -11.86 -0.46 -7.18
N ASP A 20 -11.00 -1.42 -7.52
CA ASP A 20 -11.38 -2.57 -8.35
C ASP A 20 -12.35 -3.51 -7.60
N GLU A 21 -12.11 -3.79 -6.32
CA GLU A 21 -13.03 -4.58 -5.47
C GLU A 21 -14.38 -3.89 -5.30
N LEU A 22 -14.42 -2.56 -5.29
CA LEU A 22 -15.66 -1.79 -5.25
C LEU A 22 -16.37 -1.69 -6.61
N GLY A 23 -15.67 -2.01 -7.72
CA GLY A 23 -16.20 -1.93 -9.07
C GLY A 23 -16.44 -0.49 -9.55
N ILE A 24 -15.64 0.47 -9.08
CA ILE A 24 -15.82 1.92 -9.35
C ILE A 24 -14.70 2.50 -10.23
N GLY A 25 -13.91 1.67 -10.89
CA GLY A 25 -12.75 2.09 -11.69
C GLY A 25 -13.05 3.16 -12.72
N ASP A 26 -14.18 3.08 -13.40
CA ASP A 26 -14.61 4.03 -14.44
C ASP A 26 -14.87 5.46 -13.90
N SER A 27 -14.97 5.61 -12.59
CA SER A 27 -15.16 6.92 -11.94
C SER A 27 -13.86 7.71 -11.76
N PHE A 28 -12.71 7.16 -12.18
CA PHE A 28 -11.40 7.75 -11.91
C PHE A 28 -10.64 8.18 -13.17
N GLU A 29 -10.09 9.39 -13.10
CA GLU A 29 -8.96 9.84 -13.90
C GLU A 29 -7.68 9.55 -13.10
N TYR A 30 -6.78 8.70 -13.64
CA TYR A 30 -5.50 8.40 -13.02
C TYR A 30 -4.42 9.36 -13.54
N VAL A 31 -3.91 10.21 -12.66
CA VAL A 31 -2.84 11.16 -12.99
C VAL A 31 -1.50 10.57 -12.57
N GLN A 32 -0.69 10.21 -13.55
CA GLN A 32 0.65 9.69 -13.28
C GLN A 32 1.54 10.79 -12.72
N THR A 33 2.03 10.58 -11.50
CA THR A 33 3.05 11.43 -10.90
C THR A 33 4.39 10.71 -10.96
N ARG A 34 5.45 11.48 -11.15
CA ARG A 34 6.81 10.96 -11.02
C ARG A 34 7.29 11.23 -9.61
N TRP A 35 7.60 10.15 -8.92
CA TRP A 35 8.40 10.28 -7.72
C TRP A 35 9.87 10.08 -8.12
N PRO A 36 10.79 11.00 -7.79
CA PRO A 36 12.20 10.80 -8.10
C PRO A 36 12.69 9.55 -7.38
N HIS A 37 13.45 8.77 -8.11
CA HIS A 37 14.01 7.52 -7.58
C HIS A 37 15.03 7.73 -6.46
N ALA A 38 15.51 8.95 -6.27
CA ALA A 38 16.50 9.27 -5.25
C ALA A 38 15.84 10.03 -4.09
N TRP A 39 15.55 9.33 -3.04
CA TRP A 39 15.36 9.93 -1.74
C TRP A 39 16.64 10.70 -1.40
N GLY A 40 16.54 12.03 -1.32
CA GLY A 40 17.69 12.88 -1.05
C GLY A 40 18.06 13.87 -2.17
N THR A 41 17.47 13.77 -3.36
CA THR A 41 17.59 14.85 -4.34
C THR A 41 16.62 15.97 -4.01
N ARG A 42 17.13 17.17 -3.86
CA ARG A 42 16.33 18.38 -3.52
C ARG A 42 15.43 18.87 -4.66
N THR A 43 15.63 18.40 -5.89
CA THR A 43 14.96 18.90 -7.08
C THR A 43 14.05 17.83 -7.63
N VAL A 44 12.79 17.93 -7.24
CA VAL A 44 11.70 17.18 -7.86
C VAL A 44 10.76 18.22 -8.43
N GLU A 45 10.70 18.31 -9.73
CA GLU A 45 9.60 19.01 -10.38
C GLU A 45 8.34 18.16 -10.22
N MET A 46 7.53 18.53 -9.24
CA MET A 46 6.18 18.01 -9.10
C MET A 46 5.27 18.79 -10.06
N PRO A 47 4.26 18.11 -10.67
CA PRO A 47 3.24 18.84 -11.41
C PRO A 47 2.60 19.92 -10.52
N ALA A 48 2.47 21.13 -11.05
CA ALA A 48 1.97 22.29 -10.29
C ALA A 48 0.56 22.01 -9.72
N ASP A 49 -0.30 21.37 -10.52
CA ASP A 49 -1.65 20.95 -10.12
C ASP A 49 -1.65 19.92 -8.96
N PHE A 50 -0.62 19.07 -8.87
CA PHE A 50 -0.48 18.15 -7.76
C PHE A 50 -0.08 18.86 -6.45
N VAL A 51 0.86 19.81 -6.54
CA VAL A 51 1.29 20.61 -5.39
C VAL A 51 0.15 21.50 -4.89
N GLU A 52 -0.63 22.08 -5.82
CA GLU A 52 -1.82 22.87 -5.49
C GLU A 52 -2.90 22.02 -4.83
N ALA A 53 -3.15 20.81 -5.36
CA ALA A 53 -4.16 19.90 -4.81
C ALA A 53 -3.80 19.38 -3.43
N THR A 54 -2.49 19.16 -3.16
CA THR A 54 -2.06 18.61 -1.87
C THR A 54 -0.70 19.15 -1.43
N PRO A 55 -0.64 19.96 -0.35
CA PRO A 55 0.62 20.46 0.20
C PRO A 55 1.48 19.35 0.83
N VAL A 56 0.89 18.17 1.10
CA VAL A 56 1.61 17.00 1.61
C VAL A 56 2.55 16.40 0.56
N VAL A 57 2.23 16.60 -0.72
CA VAL A 57 3.03 16.12 -1.88
C VAL A 57 3.36 14.63 -1.74
N ARG A 58 2.37 13.83 -1.40
CA ARG A 58 2.48 12.37 -1.28
C ARG A 58 1.39 11.68 -2.10
N ILE A 59 1.72 10.50 -2.60
CA ILE A 59 0.80 9.60 -3.31
C ILE A 59 0.45 8.38 -2.45
N PRO A 60 -0.80 7.89 -2.59
CA PRO A 60 -1.89 8.41 -3.39
C PRO A 60 -2.46 9.72 -2.85
N ALA A 61 -3.00 10.55 -3.72
CA ALA A 61 -3.84 11.68 -3.37
C ALA A 61 -5.12 11.66 -4.21
N LEU A 62 -6.25 11.86 -3.60
CA LEU A 62 -7.58 11.84 -4.23
C LEU A 62 -8.17 13.24 -4.20
N VAL A 63 -8.61 13.73 -5.37
CA VAL A 63 -9.46 14.91 -5.51
C VAL A 63 -10.86 14.46 -5.96
N ALA A 64 -11.87 14.72 -5.12
CA ALA A 64 -13.25 14.28 -5.32
C ALA A 64 -14.23 15.42 -5.01
N GLY A 65 -14.42 16.35 -5.98
CA GLY A 65 -15.16 17.59 -5.76
C GLY A 65 -14.42 18.50 -4.77
N ASP A 66 -15.06 18.88 -3.69
CA ASP A 66 -14.52 19.76 -2.65
C ASP A 66 -13.65 19.02 -1.61
N VAL A 67 -13.48 17.69 -1.77
CA VAL A 67 -12.70 16.86 -0.85
C VAL A 67 -11.37 16.49 -1.48
N THR A 68 -10.28 16.78 -0.78
CA THR A 68 -8.94 16.28 -1.12
C THR A 68 -8.39 15.44 0.04
N LEU A 69 -8.05 14.18 -0.26
CA LEU A 69 -7.51 13.24 0.71
C LEU A 69 -6.12 12.77 0.29
N THR A 70 -5.18 12.73 1.23
CA THR A 70 -3.77 12.46 0.98
C THR A 70 -3.21 11.23 1.69
N ASP A 71 -4.06 10.53 2.43
CA ASP A 71 -3.70 9.30 3.11
C ASP A 71 -4.45 8.14 2.49
N SER A 72 -3.75 7.06 2.15
CA SER A 72 -4.39 5.92 1.50
C SER A 72 -5.48 5.26 2.34
N HIS A 73 -5.38 5.30 3.68
CA HIS A 73 -6.42 4.80 4.57
C HIS A 73 -7.68 5.67 4.49
N SER A 74 -7.51 7.00 4.62
CA SER A 74 -8.63 7.96 4.51
C SER A 74 -9.30 7.90 3.15
N ILE A 75 -8.53 7.70 2.06
CA ILE A 75 -9.08 7.51 0.72
C ILE A 75 -9.95 6.24 0.67
N ILE A 76 -9.47 5.13 1.21
CA ILE A 76 -10.21 3.86 1.19
C ILE A 76 -11.48 3.96 2.04
N ASP A 77 -11.40 4.50 3.25
CA ASP A 77 -12.56 4.68 4.14
C ASP A 77 -13.63 5.58 3.48
N TYR A 78 -13.21 6.68 2.84
CA TYR A 78 -14.10 7.55 2.07
C TYR A 78 -14.77 6.82 0.88
N LEU A 79 -14.01 6.07 0.09
CA LEU A 79 -14.54 5.37 -1.06
C LEU A 79 -15.47 4.24 -0.66
N ASP A 80 -15.11 3.48 0.37
CA ASP A 80 -15.93 2.38 0.88
C ASP A 80 -17.24 2.89 1.53
N GLY A 81 -17.15 3.97 2.31
CA GLY A 81 -18.36 4.61 2.86
C GLY A 81 -19.28 5.16 1.78
N LYS A 82 -18.72 5.76 0.72
CA LYS A 82 -19.50 6.39 -0.34
C LYS A 82 -20.09 5.39 -1.36
N PHE A 83 -19.35 4.33 -1.71
CA PHE A 83 -19.70 3.43 -2.80
C PHE A 83 -19.81 1.97 -2.39
N GLY A 84 -19.19 1.58 -1.27
CA GLY A 84 -19.07 0.19 -0.82
C GLY A 84 -20.05 -0.22 0.26
N ASN A 85 -20.80 0.73 0.81
CA ASN A 85 -21.63 0.47 1.99
C ASN A 85 -20.86 -0.21 3.13
N HIS A 86 -19.62 0.25 3.36
CA HIS A 86 -18.72 -0.23 4.42
C HIS A 86 -18.37 -1.74 4.33
N ARG A 87 -18.30 -2.32 3.13
CA ARG A 87 -17.99 -3.74 2.94
C ARG A 87 -16.50 -4.07 3.06
N LEU A 88 -15.61 -3.09 2.86
CA LEU A 88 -14.16 -3.26 3.03
C LEU A 88 -13.70 -2.96 4.45
N LEU A 89 -14.38 -2.02 5.10
CA LEU A 89 -14.14 -1.62 6.47
C LEU A 89 -15.47 -1.29 7.15
N ALA A 90 -15.90 -2.11 8.09
CA ALA A 90 -17.14 -1.90 8.83
C ALA A 90 -17.23 -0.44 9.37
N ALA A 91 -18.42 0.14 9.37
CA ALA A 91 -18.64 1.52 9.80
C ALA A 91 -18.26 1.72 11.27
N ASP A 92 -18.58 0.75 12.13
CA ASP A 92 -18.29 0.75 13.57
C ASP A 92 -18.17 -0.68 14.13
N GLY A 93 -18.06 -0.79 15.43
CA GLY A 93 -18.12 -2.06 16.15
C GLY A 93 -16.82 -2.87 16.14
N PRO A 94 -16.87 -4.10 16.74
CA PRO A 94 -15.70 -4.95 16.91
C PRO A 94 -15.00 -5.35 15.62
N GLU A 95 -15.75 -5.57 14.54
CA GLU A 95 -15.20 -5.96 13.24
C GLU A 95 -14.34 -4.86 12.63
N ARG A 96 -14.74 -3.59 12.81
CA ARG A 96 -13.92 -2.45 12.41
C ARG A 96 -12.56 -2.45 13.13
N TRP A 97 -12.57 -2.64 14.44
CA TRP A 97 -11.33 -2.62 15.23
C TRP A 97 -10.40 -3.77 14.86
N LYS A 98 -10.95 -4.93 14.57
CA LYS A 98 -10.20 -6.10 14.11
C LYS A 98 -9.56 -5.87 12.74
N ALA A 99 -10.32 -5.31 11.81
CA ALA A 99 -9.79 -4.93 10.50
C ALA A 99 -8.69 -3.86 10.60
N LEU A 100 -8.84 -2.88 11.49
CA LEU A 100 -7.85 -1.84 11.73
C LEU A 100 -6.58 -2.36 12.40
N GLU A 101 -6.68 -3.33 13.31
CA GLU A 101 -5.53 -4.02 13.91
C GLU A 101 -4.68 -4.71 12.83
N THR A 102 -5.33 -5.53 11.98
CA THR A 102 -4.66 -6.19 10.86
C THR A 102 -4.04 -5.17 9.89
N ASN A 103 -4.81 -4.13 9.54
CA ASN A 103 -4.33 -3.06 8.68
C ASN A 103 -3.12 -2.33 9.27
N ALA A 104 -3.09 -2.08 10.58
CA ALA A 104 -1.97 -1.41 11.23
C ALA A 104 -0.68 -2.24 11.15
N LEU A 105 -0.76 -3.56 11.38
CA LEU A 105 0.38 -4.46 11.21
C LEU A 105 0.89 -4.46 9.77
N ALA A 106 -0.01 -4.58 8.79
CA ALA A 106 0.35 -4.56 7.37
C ALA A 106 0.94 -3.20 6.94
N CYS A 107 0.40 -2.09 7.44
CA CYS A 107 0.97 -0.76 7.22
C CYS A 107 2.38 -0.65 7.82
N ALA A 108 2.63 -1.23 8.99
CA ALA A 108 3.96 -1.24 9.59
C ALA A 108 4.98 -2.05 8.77
N VAL A 109 4.53 -3.14 8.08
CA VAL A 109 5.36 -3.83 7.09
C VAL A 109 5.67 -2.90 5.93
N LEU A 110 4.66 -2.29 5.30
CA LEU A 110 4.84 -1.38 4.16
C LEU A 110 5.76 -0.20 4.49
N GLU A 111 5.60 0.38 5.67
CA GLU A 111 6.47 1.47 6.14
C GLU A 111 7.92 1.01 6.25
N ALA A 112 8.16 -0.14 6.89
CA ALA A 112 9.49 -0.71 7.03
C ALA A 112 10.14 -1.00 5.66
N GLN A 113 9.36 -1.53 4.71
CA GLN A 113 9.81 -1.80 3.34
C GLN A 113 10.18 -0.52 2.59
N ILE A 114 9.36 0.53 2.68
CA ILE A 114 9.63 1.82 2.03
C ILE A 114 10.86 2.49 2.64
N MET A 115 10.97 2.50 3.98
CA MET A 115 12.15 3.06 4.65
C MET A 115 13.42 2.30 4.30
N ARG A 116 13.35 0.96 4.26
CA ARG A 116 14.46 0.10 3.81
C ARG A 116 14.84 0.41 2.36
N ARG A 117 13.84 0.56 1.47
CA ARG A 117 14.08 0.92 0.06
C ARG A 117 14.77 2.27 -0.07
N ALA A 118 14.29 3.26 0.68
CA ALA A 118 14.87 4.59 0.68
C ALA A 118 16.37 4.56 1.07
N GLU A 119 16.69 3.81 2.12
CA GLU A 119 18.06 3.69 2.59
C GLU A 119 18.96 2.93 1.61
N LEU A 120 18.44 1.88 0.97
CA LEU A 120 19.16 1.12 -0.08
C LEU A 120 19.50 1.97 -1.32
N LEU A 121 18.75 3.04 -1.58
CA LEU A 121 18.97 3.96 -2.70
C LEU A 121 19.95 5.09 -2.37
N ARG A 122 20.40 5.21 -1.13
CA ARG A 122 21.42 6.21 -0.74
C ARG A 122 22.79 5.80 -1.27
N SER A 123 23.68 6.79 -1.41
CA SER A 123 25.10 6.51 -1.74
C SER A 123 25.77 5.68 -0.63
N GLY A 124 26.75 4.88 -0.99
CA GLY A 124 27.39 3.95 -0.05
C GLY A 124 27.95 4.61 1.23
N ALA A 125 28.45 5.85 1.14
CA ALA A 125 28.99 6.60 2.28
C ALA A 125 27.91 7.09 3.26
N ASP A 126 26.68 7.31 2.77
CA ASP A 126 25.56 7.86 3.55
C ASP A 126 24.56 6.79 3.97
N ARG A 127 24.76 5.53 3.56
CA ARG A 127 23.86 4.42 3.81
C ARG A 127 24.14 3.77 5.16
N SER A 128 23.10 3.54 5.94
CA SER A 128 23.16 2.81 7.21
C SER A 128 22.69 1.37 7.06
N ASP A 129 23.63 0.42 7.08
CA ASP A 129 23.32 -1.01 7.04
C ASP A 129 22.58 -1.46 8.32
N ASP A 130 22.86 -0.84 9.47
CA ASP A 130 22.12 -1.06 10.73
C ASP A 130 20.66 -0.65 10.61
N PHE A 131 20.38 0.48 9.96
CA PHE A 131 19.01 0.92 9.74
C PHE A 131 18.27 -0.03 8.78
N ILE A 132 18.94 -0.49 7.72
CA ILE A 132 18.39 -1.48 6.78
C ILE A 132 18.04 -2.77 7.53
N ALA A 133 18.95 -3.29 8.37
CA ALA A 133 18.70 -4.48 9.19
C ALA A 133 17.53 -4.27 10.16
N LYS A 134 17.48 -3.13 10.86
CA LYS A 134 16.39 -2.77 11.78
C LYS A 134 15.03 -2.75 11.07
N MET A 135 14.94 -2.20 9.86
CA MET A 135 13.69 -2.15 9.10
C MET A 135 13.29 -3.55 8.61
N ARG A 136 14.24 -4.36 8.15
CA ARG A 136 13.99 -5.77 7.81
C ARG A 136 13.40 -6.53 9.00
N ASP A 137 14.04 -6.45 10.15
CA ASP A 137 13.63 -7.17 11.35
C ASP A 137 12.25 -6.69 11.86
N ARG A 138 11.94 -5.39 11.73
CA ARG A 138 10.60 -4.86 11.99
C ARG A 138 9.55 -5.50 11.07
N GLY A 139 9.83 -5.56 9.77
CA GLY A 139 8.96 -6.19 8.78
C GLY A 139 8.69 -7.66 9.10
N LEU A 140 9.74 -8.42 9.39
CA LEU A 140 9.62 -9.86 9.74
C LEU A 140 8.79 -10.09 11.01
N ARG A 141 8.97 -9.26 12.06
CA ARG A 141 8.12 -9.36 13.27
C ARG A 141 6.65 -9.08 12.96
N CYS A 142 6.37 -8.12 12.08
CA CYS A 142 4.98 -7.84 11.68
C CYS A 142 4.39 -8.97 10.82
N PHE A 143 5.17 -9.56 9.91
CA PHE A 143 4.75 -10.77 9.17
C PHE A 143 4.44 -11.93 10.11
N ALA A 144 5.27 -12.17 11.13
CA ALA A 144 5.00 -13.20 12.13
C ALA A 144 3.73 -12.92 12.97
N ALA A 145 3.37 -11.67 13.16
CA ALA A 145 2.09 -11.31 13.81
C ALA A 145 0.90 -11.53 12.87
N LEU A 146 1.02 -11.16 11.59
CA LEU A 146 0.02 -11.41 10.56
C LEU A 146 -0.19 -12.91 10.32
N GLU A 147 0.87 -13.73 10.36
CA GLU A 147 0.80 -15.19 10.30
C GLU A 147 -0.19 -15.75 11.34
N LYS A 148 -0.13 -15.25 12.58
CA LYS A 148 -1.04 -15.68 13.66
C LYS A 148 -2.49 -15.27 13.42
N GLN A 149 -2.72 -14.19 12.68
CA GLN A 149 -4.06 -13.70 12.34
C GLN A 149 -4.64 -14.41 11.11
N THR A 150 -3.79 -14.95 10.23
CA THR A 150 -4.19 -15.53 8.93
C THR A 150 -5.33 -16.58 9.04
N PRO A 151 -5.35 -17.51 10.00
CA PRO A 151 -6.47 -18.46 10.12
C PRO A 151 -7.85 -17.80 10.33
N SER A 152 -7.88 -16.56 10.79
CA SER A 152 -9.13 -15.79 10.99
C SER A 152 -9.56 -14.95 9.78
N PHE A 153 -8.79 -14.92 8.70
CA PHE A 153 -9.12 -14.09 7.53
C PHE A 153 -10.35 -14.60 6.77
N GLY A 154 -10.59 -15.94 6.75
CA GLY A 154 -11.70 -16.53 6.02
C GLY A 154 -11.71 -16.10 4.55
N ASP A 155 -12.92 -15.95 4.00
CA ASP A 155 -13.14 -15.49 2.61
C ASP A 155 -13.17 -13.96 2.48
N ALA A 156 -13.07 -13.23 3.60
CA ALA A 156 -13.12 -11.79 3.59
C ALA A 156 -11.87 -11.19 2.91
N PHE A 157 -12.09 -10.16 2.09
CA PHE A 157 -11.01 -9.41 1.45
C PHE A 157 -11.24 -7.91 1.64
N GLY A 158 -11.26 -7.51 2.91
CA GLY A 158 -11.42 -6.12 3.35
C GLY A 158 -10.09 -5.38 3.49
N LEU A 159 -10.13 -4.21 4.10
CA LEU A 159 -8.98 -3.29 4.23
C LEU A 159 -7.73 -3.98 4.81
N GLY A 160 -7.88 -4.76 5.88
CA GLY A 160 -6.75 -5.45 6.51
C GLY A 160 -6.08 -6.45 5.59
N GLN A 161 -6.89 -7.32 4.94
CA GLN A 161 -6.42 -8.35 4.02
C GLN A 161 -5.82 -7.74 2.74
N ILE A 162 -6.44 -6.71 2.17
CA ILE A 162 -5.91 -5.99 1.00
C ILE A 162 -4.54 -5.41 1.31
N THR A 163 -4.39 -4.73 2.45
CA THR A 163 -3.11 -4.14 2.84
C THR A 163 -2.05 -5.22 3.08
N THR A 164 -2.44 -6.34 3.71
CA THR A 164 -1.56 -7.49 3.93
C THR A 164 -1.08 -8.10 2.61
N ALA A 165 -1.99 -8.35 1.66
CA ALA A 165 -1.64 -8.88 0.34
C ALA A 165 -0.69 -7.93 -0.42
N VAL A 166 -0.95 -6.63 -0.36
CA VAL A 166 -0.07 -5.63 -0.98
C VAL A 166 1.32 -5.61 -0.32
N ALA A 167 1.40 -5.76 1.01
CA ALA A 167 2.68 -5.81 1.73
C ALA A 167 3.48 -7.07 1.36
N CYS A 168 2.84 -8.24 1.26
CA CYS A 168 3.47 -9.47 0.80
C CYS A 168 4.05 -9.31 -0.61
N GLY A 169 3.23 -8.84 -1.56
CA GLY A 169 3.67 -8.67 -2.95
C GLY A 169 4.75 -7.61 -3.14
N TYR A 170 4.72 -6.55 -2.34
CA TYR A 170 5.77 -5.54 -2.38
C TYR A 170 7.10 -6.07 -1.87
N ASP A 171 7.07 -6.91 -0.81
CA ASP A 171 8.28 -7.55 -0.28
C ASP A 171 8.91 -8.47 -1.32
N GLU A 172 8.12 -9.34 -1.95
CA GLU A 172 8.60 -10.26 -2.99
C GLU A 172 9.21 -9.52 -4.16
N TRP A 173 8.53 -8.47 -4.64
CA TRP A 173 9.00 -7.68 -5.76
C TRP A 173 10.32 -6.95 -5.48
N ARG A 174 10.52 -6.46 -4.24
CA ARG A 174 11.68 -5.65 -3.87
C ARG A 174 12.81 -6.42 -3.23
N TYR A 175 12.50 -7.48 -2.49
CA TYR A 175 13.46 -8.15 -1.60
C TYR A 175 13.48 -9.67 -1.74
N GLY A 176 12.58 -10.23 -2.55
CA GLY A 176 12.42 -11.66 -2.72
C GLY A 176 11.52 -12.32 -1.67
N PRO A 177 11.27 -13.62 -1.79
CA PRO A 177 10.24 -14.34 -1.04
C PRO A 177 10.65 -14.74 0.39
N GLY A 178 11.70 -14.16 0.95
CA GLY A 178 12.26 -14.60 2.24
C GLY A 178 11.33 -14.53 3.46
N TRP A 179 10.24 -13.75 3.39
CA TRP A 179 9.24 -13.69 4.44
C TRP A 179 8.38 -14.97 4.54
N ARG A 180 8.28 -15.75 3.44
CA ARG A 180 7.41 -16.95 3.35
C ARG A 180 7.80 -18.06 4.32
N GLU A 181 9.10 -18.22 4.57
CA GLU A 181 9.60 -19.22 5.52
C GLU A 181 9.14 -18.92 6.96
N ALA A 182 9.08 -17.64 7.31
CA ALA A 182 8.64 -17.19 8.64
C ALA A 182 7.11 -17.11 8.78
N ALA A 183 6.35 -17.18 7.67
CA ALA A 183 4.91 -17.00 7.66
C ALA A 183 4.23 -17.92 6.61
N PRO A 184 4.26 -19.26 6.81
CA PRO A 184 3.79 -20.21 5.80
C PRO A 184 2.28 -20.22 5.59
N ALA A 185 1.43 -20.01 6.62
CA ALA A 185 0.00 -19.91 6.44
C ALA A 185 -0.37 -18.62 5.70
N LEU A 186 0.30 -17.51 6.01
CA LEU A 186 0.16 -16.26 5.30
C LEU A 186 0.59 -16.40 3.83
N ALA A 187 1.66 -17.15 3.56
CA ALA A 187 2.13 -17.43 2.21
C ALA A 187 1.08 -18.20 1.38
N SER A 188 0.50 -19.25 1.95
CA SER A 188 -0.56 -20.02 1.30
C SER A 188 -1.82 -19.18 1.03
N TRP A 189 -2.22 -18.36 2.01
CA TRP A 189 -3.32 -17.42 1.83
C TRP A 189 -3.02 -16.40 0.74
N TYR A 190 -1.79 -15.83 0.73
CA TYR A 190 -1.37 -14.86 -0.28
C TYR A 190 -1.43 -15.45 -1.69
N ASP A 191 -0.98 -16.68 -1.91
CA ASP A 191 -1.05 -17.37 -3.20
C ASP A 191 -2.51 -17.49 -3.71
N THR A 192 -3.46 -17.68 -2.80
CA THR A 192 -4.89 -17.70 -3.14
C THR A 192 -5.39 -16.32 -3.56
N VAL A 193 -5.12 -15.29 -2.76
CA VAL A 193 -5.68 -13.95 -3.01
C VAL A 193 -5.03 -13.25 -4.20
N THR A 194 -3.79 -13.60 -4.60
CA THR A 194 -3.15 -13.07 -5.81
C THR A 194 -3.90 -13.46 -7.09
N GLN A 195 -4.75 -14.49 -7.05
CA GLN A 195 -5.57 -14.88 -8.20
C GLN A 195 -6.76 -13.94 -8.45
N ARG A 196 -7.08 -13.07 -7.49
CA ARG A 196 -8.17 -12.08 -7.66
C ARG A 196 -7.87 -11.13 -8.82
N PRO A 197 -8.88 -10.77 -9.64
CA PRO A 197 -8.69 -9.84 -10.76
C PRO A 197 -8.08 -8.50 -10.32
N SER A 198 -8.51 -7.95 -9.19
CA SER A 198 -8.01 -6.71 -8.61
C SER A 198 -6.50 -6.75 -8.28
N MET A 199 -6.01 -7.89 -7.79
CA MET A 199 -4.61 -8.09 -7.47
C MET A 199 -3.75 -8.21 -8.74
N LYS A 200 -4.25 -8.90 -9.76
CA LYS A 200 -3.58 -9.05 -11.08
C LYS A 200 -3.54 -7.73 -11.84
N ALA A 201 -4.65 -6.99 -11.87
CA ALA A 201 -4.73 -5.70 -12.57
C ALA A 201 -3.84 -4.61 -11.96
N THR A 202 -3.39 -4.80 -10.72
CA THR A 202 -2.61 -3.81 -9.97
C THR A 202 -1.21 -4.31 -9.60
N GLU A 203 -0.67 -5.29 -10.30
CA GLU A 203 0.69 -5.77 -10.06
C GLU A 203 1.70 -4.61 -10.02
N PRO A 204 2.66 -4.65 -9.07
CA PRO A 204 3.64 -3.57 -8.97
C PRO A 204 4.56 -3.56 -10.18
N ALA A 205 4.84 -2.38 -10.69
CA ALA A 205 5.75 -2.16 -11.80
C ALA A 205 6.65 -0.95 -11.52
N GLU A 206 7.82 -0.92 -12.15
CA GLU A 206 8.66 0.28 -12.09
C GLU A 206 7.96 1.46 -12.78
N THR A 207 8.17 2.65 -12.22
CA THR A 207 7.67 3.87 -12.84
C THR A 207 8.46 4.11 -14.13
N PRO A 208 7.79 4.26 -15.29
CA PRO A 208 8.50 4.51 -16.55
C PRO A 208 9.40 5.74 -16.45
N GLN A 209 10.66 5.56 -16.83
CA GLN A 209 11.57 6.69 -17.07
C GLN A 209 11.30 7.22 -18.46
N ARG A 210 11.04 8.51 -18.60
CA ARG A 210 11.00 9.17 -19.91
C ARG A 210 12.34 9.74 -20.24
#